data_270989bfc841e87d5c8c3f2581d25a72
#
_entry.id   270989bfc841e87d5c8c3f2581d25a72
#
_cell.length_a   1.000
_cell.length_b   1.000
_cell.length_c   1.000
_cell.angle_alpha   90.00
_cell.angle_beta   90.00
_cell.angle_gamma   90.00
#
_symmetry.space_group_name_H-M   'P 1'
#
loop_
_entity.id
_entity.type
_entity.pdbx_description
1 polymer ?
#
loop_
_entity_poly.entity_id
_entity_poly.type
_entity_poly.pdbx_seq_one_letter_code
_entity_poly.pdbx_strand_id
1 'polypeptide(L)'
;MSLVSVGAELLAAKERLEPFKNNVTVFGSARIQSSDPLYKDAYELGKSLSDAGYNVFTGGGPGIMSATNKGAYEGKSKSVGLNIKLPHEQSSNPYLDENITFGYFFSRKVMLVKYAGACIYFPGGYGTADELMEVLTLMQTHKMKQIPIILYGSSFWKSLLLWIEQLVEKSYVSKEHYELLTVVDSIDEIVNIVEREICL
;
A
#
# COMPACT_ATOMS: atom_id res chain seq x y z
N MET A 1 -5.05 -13.12 -23.29
CA MET A 1 -5.14 -13.40 -21.83
C MET A 1 -5.82 -14.75 -21.66
N SER A 2 -5.18 -15.70 -20.96
CA SER A 2 -5.79 -17.00 -20.63
C SER A 2 -6.25 -16.97 -19.17
N LEU A 3 -7.50 -17.38 -18.90
CA LEU A 3 -8.00 -17.50 -17.52
C LEU A 3 -7.20 -18.50 -16.69
N VAL A 4 -6.68 -19.55 -17.34
CA VAL A 4 -5.82 -20.54 -16.69
C VAL A 4 -4.51 -19.92 -16.20
N SER A 5 -3.86 -19.07 -17.01
CA SER A 5 -2.63 -18.38 -16.59
C SER A 5 -2.87 -17.39 -15.45
N VAL A 6 -4.01 -16.73 -15.41
CA VAL A 6 -4.41 -15.87 -14.30
C VAL A 6 -4.59 -16.68 -13.01
N GLY A 7 -5.32 -17.79 -13.08
CA GLY A 7 -5.51 -18.68 -11.93
C GLY A 7 -4.20 -19.24 -11.38
N ALA A 8 -3.29 -19.65 -12.27
CA ALA A 8 -1.95 -20.13 -11.89
C ALA A 8 -1.11 -19.03 -11.21
N GLU A 9 -1.15 -17.79 -11.73
CA GLU A 9 -0.44 -16.64 -11.14
C GLU A 9 -0.97 -16.33 -9.72
N LEU A 10 -2.29 -16.34 -9.54
CA LEU A 10 -2.90 -16.10 -8.22
C LEU A 10 -2.57 -17.21 -7.22
N LEU A 11 -2.58 -18.49 -7.64
CA LEU A 11 -2.21 -19.61 -6.78
C LEU A 11 -0.75 -19.56 -6.36
N ALA A 12 0.16 -19.33 -7.31
CA ALA A 12 1.59 -19.22 -7.01
C ALA A 12 1.89 -18.04 -6.07
N ALA A 13 1.24 -16.90 -6.28
CA ALA A 13 1.38 -15.75 -5.38
C ALA A 13 0.80 -16.05 -3.99
N LYS A 14 -0.35 -16.74 -3.91
CA LYS A 14 -0.95 -17.15 -2.64
C LYS A 14 0.03 -18.01 -1.82
N GLU A 15 0.59 -19.06 -2.41
CA GLU A 15 1.52 -19.97 -1.74
C GLU A 15 2.74 -19.24 -1.16
N ARG A 16 3.27 -18.25 -1.89
CA ARG A 16 4.42 -17.44 -1.46
C ARG A 16 4.07 -16.40 -0.40
N LEU A 17 2.84 -15.86 -0.40
CA LEU A 17 2.42 -14.79 0.50
C LEU A 17 1.73 -15.31 1.78
N GLU A 18 1.14 -16.51 1.77
CA GLU A 18 0.42 -17.09 2.91
C GLU A 18 1.25 -17.19 4.21
N PRO A 19 2.58 -17.42 4.18
CA PRO A 19 3.41 -17.40 5.38
C PRO A 19 3.54 -16.03 6.05
N PHE A 20 3.37 -14.93 5.29
CA PHE A 20 3.51 -13.59 5.84
C PHE A 20 2.27 -13.19 6.64
N LYS A 21 2.47 -12.84 7.90
CA LYS A 21 1.44 -12.33 8.81
C LYS A 21 1.79 -10.90 9.20
N ASN A 22 0.81 -10.15 9.70
CA ASN A 22 1.03 -8.76 10.15
C ASN A 22 1.69 -7.89 9.07
N ASN A 23 1.02 -7.80 7.92
CA ASN A 23 1.55 -7.10 6.76
C ASN A 23 0.94 -5.71 6.65
N VAL A 24 1.77 -4.74 6.32
CA VAL A 24 1.36 -3.37 6.00
C VAL A 24 1.71 -3.08 4.55
N THR A 25 0.72 -2.63 3.77
CA THR A 25 0.96 -2.27 2.37
C THR A 25 1.10 -0.76 2.22
N VAL A 26 2.17 -0.32 1.57
CA VAL A 26 2.48 1.09 1.35
C VAL A 26 2.44 1.42 -0.14
N PHE A 27 1.67 2.44 -0.47
CA PHE A 27 1.48 2.98 -1.82
C PHE A 27 2.04 4.39 -1.91
N GLY A 28 2.46 4.80 -3.10
CA GLY A 28 2.93 6.15 -3.35
C GLY A 28 3.56 6.32 -4.73
N SER A 29 4.00 7.52 -5.03
CA SER A 29 4.56 7.88 -6.34
C SER A 29 5.86 7.12 -6.65
N ALA A 30 5.92 6.51 -7.84
CA ALA A 30 7.14 5.93 -8.40
C ALA A 30 8.15 6.99 -8.90
N ARG A 31 7.77 8.29 -8.93
CA ARG A 31 8.56 9.38 -9.51
C ARG A 31 9.33 10.21 -8.49
N ILE A 32 9.12 9.95 -7.20
CA ILE A 32 9.84 10.64 -6.12
C ILE A 32 11.33 10.29 -6.20
N GLN A 33 12.17 11.32 -6.17
CA GLN A 33 13.62 11.17 -6.19
C GLN A 33 14.17 10.99 -4.77
N SER A 34 15.35 10.42 -4.64
CA SER A 34 16.00 10.20 -3.34
C SER A 34 16.35 11.48 -2.57
N SER A 35 16.37 12.63 -3.24
CA SER A 35 16.57 13.95 -2.63
C SER A 35 15.29 14.57 -2.08
N ASP A 36 14.12 14.00 -2.38
CA ASP A 36 12.83 14.52 -1.93
C ASP A 36 12.62 14.17 -0.44
N PRO A 37 12.11 15.10 0.39
CA PRO A 37 11.77 14.81 1.79
C PRO A 37 10.84 13.60 1.95
N LEU A 38 9.85 13.42 1.06
CA LEU A 38 8.95 12.27 1.09
C LEU A 38 9.66 10.92 0.94
N TYR A 39 10.82 10.90 0.24
CA TYR A 39 11.64 9.68 0.14
C TYR A 39 12.21 9.29 1.50
N LYS A 40 12.70 10.28 2.27
CA LYS A 40 13.21 10.08 3.62
C LYS A 40 12.11 9.59 4.55
N ASP A 41 10.94 10.25 4.52
CA ASP A 41 9.81 9.87 5.35
C ASP A 41 9.33 8.44 5.05
N ALA A 42 9.27 8.05 3.77
CA ALA A 42 8.91 6.70 3.35
C ALA A 42 9.95 5.65 3.79
N TYR A 43 11.24 5.99 3.76
CA TYR A 43 12.29 5.14 4.31
C TYR A 43 12.15 4.97 5.82
N GLU A 44 11.95 6.07 6.56
CA GLU A 44 11.74 6.04 8.02
C GLU A 44 10.51 5.21 8.39
N LEU A 45 9.40 5.35 7.65
CA LEU A 45 8.22 4.52 7.84
C LEU A 45 8.53 3.04 7.66
N GLY A 46 9.16 2.67 6.53
CA GLY A 46 9.52 1.27 6.25
C GLY A 46 10.37 0.67 7.35
N LYS A 47 11.37 1.43 7.84
CA LYS A 47 12.26 1.02 8.93
C LYS A 47 11.50 0.82 10.24
N SER A 48 10.66 1.79 10.63
CA SER A 48 9.91 1.76 11.88
C SER A 48 8.90 0.61 11.92
N LEU A 49 8.15 0.41 10.84
CA LEU A 49 7.21 -0.72 10.72
C LEU A 49 7.93 -2.06 10.81
N SER A 50 9.06 -2.21 10.11
CA SER A 50 9.85 -3.46 10.12
C SER A 50 10.45 -3.73 11.49
N ASP A 51 10.96 -2.71 12.18
CA ASP A 51 11.50 -2.83 13.54
C ASP A 51 10.42 -3.17 14.58
N ALA A 52 9.19 -2.70 14.35
CA ALA A 52 8.00 -3.02 15.14
C ALA A 52 7.41 -4.42 14.84
N GLY A 53 7.98 -5.18 13.90
CA GLY A 53 7.57 -6.57 13.63
C GLY A 53 6.58 -6.74 12.47
N TYR A 54 6.28 -5.69 11.71
CA TYR A 54 5.39 -5.75 10.55
C TYR A 54 6.16 -5.98 9.25
N ASN A 55 5.70 -6.92 8.44
CA ASN A 55 6.21 -7.07 7.08
C ASN A 55 5.69 -5.91 6.21
N VAL A 56 6.54 -5.36 5.38
CA VAL A 56 6.20 -4.20 4.56
C VAL A 56 6.08 -4.60 3.10
N PHE A 57 4.88 -4.42 2.57
CA PHE A 57 4.54 -4.72 1.18
C PHE A 57 4.47 -3.43 0.37
N THR A 58 5.02 -3.47 -0.83
CA THR A 58 4.89 -2.40 -1.82
C THR A 58 4.70 -2.98 -3.21
N GLY A 59 4.50 -2.09 -4.19
CA GLY A 59 4.55 -2.49 -5.61
C GLY A 59 5.95 -2.83 -6.13
N GLY A 60 7.01 -2.79 -5.31
CA GLY A 60 8.37 -3.21 -5.64
C GLY A 60 9.12 -2.32 -6.65
N GLY A 61 8.53 -1.19 -7.06
CA GLY A 61 9.10 -0.24 -8.03
C GLY A 61 10.00 0.83 -7.40
N PRO A 62 10.32 1.90 -8.14
CA PRO A 62 11.11 3.04 -7.66
C PRO A 62 10.29 4.02 -6.80
N GLY A 63 10.91 5.12 -6.41
CA GLY A 63 10.29 6.22 -5.66
C GLY A 63 9.92 5.80 -4.23
N ILE A 64 8.71 6.12 -3.80
CA ILE A 64 8.19 5.78 -2.47
C ILE A 64 8.31 4.29 -2.18
N MET A 65 8.01 3.42 -3.15
CA MET A 65 8.13 1.97 -2.99
C MET A 65 9.56 1.55 -2.65
N SER A 66 10.54 2.08 -3.38
CA SER A 66 11.97 1.78 -3.13
C SER A 66 12.44 2.32 -1.79
N ALA A 67 12.02 3.54 -1.41
CA ALA A 67 12.35 4.12 -0.12
C ALA A 67 11.81 3.28 1.04
N THR A 68 10.53 2.94 0.99
CA THR A 68 9.86 2.11 2.00
C THR A 68 10.48 0.72 2.10
N ASN A 69 10.72 0.06 0.95
CA ASN A 69 11.37 -1.25 0.92
C ASN A 69 12.78 -1.19 1.48
N LYS A 70 13.55 -0.13 1.18
CA LYS A 70 14.89 0.06 1.73
C LYS A 70 14.88 0.12 3.26
N GLY A 71 14.00 0.94 3.83
CA GLY A 71 13.83 1.03 5.28
C GLY A 71 13.44 -0.31 5.89
N ALA A 72 12.48 -1.00 5.30
CA ALA A 72 12.02 -2.31 5.76
C ALA A 72 13.11 -3.38 5.68
N TYR A 73 13.87 -3.42 4.59
CA TYR A 73 14.99 -4.36 4.38
C TYR A 73 16.11 -4.19 5.41
N GLU A 74 16.35 -2.96 5.87
CA GLU A 74 17.31 -2.63 6.92
C GLU A 74 16.72 -2.82 8.34
N GLY A 75 15.46 -3.22 8.44
CA GLY A 75 14.74 -3.52 9.71
C GLY A 75 14.80 -4.99 10.09
N LYS A 76 13.85 -5.42 10.93
CA LYS A 76 13.79 -6.77 11.51
C LYS A 76 12.84 -7.71 10.79
N SER A 77 11.83 -7.17 10.09
CA SER A 77 10.80 -7.93 9.38
C SER A 77 11.04 -7.93 7.88
N LYS A 78 10.15 -8.55 7.11
CA LYS A 78 10.36 -8.76 5.68
C LYS A 78 9.92 -7.57 4.82
N SER A 79 10.74 -7.27 3.82
CA SER A 79 10.48 -6.33 2.74
C SER A 79 10.00 -7.09 1.50
N VAL A 80 8.76 -6.83 1.06
CA VAL A 80 8.12 -7.61 0.00
C VAL A 80 7.70 -6.70 -1.15
N GLY A 81 8.06 -7.07 -2.37
CA GLY A 81 7.69 -6.38 -3.59
C GLY A 81 6.74 -7.20 -4.45
N LEU A 82 5.56 -6.64 -4.76
CA LEU A 82 4.62 -7.21 -5.71
C LEU A 82 4.68 -6.41 -7.03
N ASN A 83 5.57 -6.83 -7.90
CA ASN A 83 5.88 -6.13 -9.14
C ASN A 83 4.89 -6.44 -10.26
N ILE A 84 4.85 -5.58 -11.26
CA ILE A 84 4.10 -5.77 -12.50
C ILE A 84 5.05 -5.78 -13.70
N LYS A 85 4.86 -6.71 -14.61
CA LYS A 85 5.59 -6.72 -15.89
C LYS A 85 5.04 -5.63 -16.79
N LEU A 86 5.84 -4.59 -17.05
CA LEU A 86 5.49 -3.49 -17.96
C LEU A 86 6.17 -3.66 -19.33
N PRO A 87 5.59 -3.09 -20.41
CA PRO A 87 6.17 -3.13 -21.75
C PRO A 87 7.56 -2.46 -21.83
N HIS A 88 7.80 -1.45 -21.00
CA HIS A 88 9.11 -0.82 -20.83
C HIS A 88 9.68 -1.31 -19.52
N GLU A 89 10.90 -1.86 -19.54
CA GLU A 89 11.56 -2.48 -18.37
C GLU A 89 11.60 -1.51 -17.20
N GLN A 90 10.80 -1.82 -16.17
CA GLN A 90 10.97 -1.28 -14.84
C GLN A 90 11.54 -2.40 -13.99
N SER A 91 12.83 -2.31 -13.65
CA SER A 91 13.47 -3.25 -12.74
C SER A 91 12.85 -3.12 -11.34
N SER A 92 12.70 -4.24 -10.66
CA SER A 92 12.40 -4.25 -9.24
C SER A 92 13.46 -3.48 -8.47
N ASN A 93 13.07 -2.79 -7.40
CA ASN A 93 14.07 -2.20 -6.52
C ASN A 93 14.89 -3.30 -5.80
N PRO A 94 16.15 -3.02 -5.41
CA PRO A 94 17.05 -4.05 -4.86
C PRO A 94 16.80 -4.41 -3.38
N TYR A 95 15.85 -3.77 -2.72
CA TYR A 95 15.63 -3.88 -1.28
C TYR A 95 14.46 -4.81 -0.93
N LEU A 96 14.44 -6.01 -1.52
CA LEU A 96 13.35 -6.98 -1.38
C LEU A 96 13.88 -8.31 -0.85
N ASP A 97 13.32 -8.79 0.26
CA ASP A 97 13.48 -10.16 0.73
C ASP A 97 12.68 -11.13 -0.14
N GLU A 98 11.50 -10.69 -0.58
CA GLU A 98 10.60 -11.45 -1.42
C GLU A 98 10.12 -10.57 -2.59
N ASN A 99 10.24 -11.09 -3.82
CA ASN A 99 9.84 -10.40 -5.03
C ASN A 99 8.93 -11.29 -5.89
N ILE A 100 7.69 -10.85 -6.10
CA ILE A 100 6.72 -11.54 -6.95
C ILE A 100 6.35 -10.63 -8.11
N THR A 101 6.50 -11.12 -9.34
CA THR A 101 6.17 -10.35 -10.55
C THR A 101 4.91 -10.88 -11.19
N PHE A 102 3.92 -10.03 -11.38
CA PHE A 102 2.63 -10.31 -11.99
C PHE A 102 2.61 -9.90 -13.45
N GLY A 103 1.93 -10.70 -14.28
CA GLY A 103 1.64 -10.36 -15.66
C GLY A 103 0.40 -9.48 -15.83
N TYR A 104 -0.48 -9.44 -14.81
CA TYR A 104 -1.76 -8.73 -14.85
C TYR A 104 -1.95 -7.79 -13.66
N PHE A 105 -2.41 -6.57 -13.93
CA PHE A 105 -2.66 -5.57 -12.90
C PHE A 105 -3.67 -6.05 -11.85
N PHE A 106 -4.78 -6.63 -12.28
CA PHE A 106 -5.85 -7.06 -11.35
C PHE A 106 -5.40 -8.18 -10.39
N SER A 107 -4.58 -9.14 -10.84
CA SER A 107 -4.07 -10.18 -9.95
C SER A 107 -3.08 -9.61 -8.93
N ARG A 108 -2.23 -8.66 -9.35
CA ARG A 108 -1.35 -7.92 -8.44
C ARG A 108 -2.13 -7.13 -7.39
N LYS A 109 -3.14 -6.35 -7.82
CA LYS A 109 -3.99 -5.56 -6.94
C LYS A 109 -4.66 -6.42 -5.87
N VAL A 110 -5.25 -7.54 -6.27
CA VAL A 110 -5.84 -8.50 -5.32
C VAL A 110 -4.83 -8.90 -4.24
N MET A 111 -3.59 -9.21 -4.61
CA MET A 111 -2.57 -9.68 -3.67
C MET A 111 -2.01 -8.58 -2.77
N LEU A 112 -1.90 -7.34 -3.28
CA LEU A 112 -1.48 -6.17 -2.48
C LEU A 112 -2.45 -5.86 -1.34
N VAL A 113 -3.75 -6.07 -1.58
CA VAL A 113 -4.82 -5.71 -0.65
C VAL A 113 -5.23 -6.90 0.23
N LYS A 114 -5.31 -8.11 -0.34
CA LYS A 114 -5.80 -9.31 0.35
C LYS A 114 -5.04 -9.64 1.64
N TYR A 115 -3.74 -9.41 1.66
CA TYR A 115 -2.87 -9.73 2.80
C TYR A 115 -2.56 -8.52 3.68
N ALA A 116 -3.07 -7.34 3.34
CA ALA A 116 -2.85 -6.13 4.10
C ALA A 116 -3.64 -6.14 5.43
N GLY A 117 -2.96 -5.84 6.52
CA GLY A 117 -3.57 -5.48 7.81
C GLY A 117 -3.84 -3.99 7.93
N ALA A 118 -3.08 -3.16 7.20
CA ALA A 118 -3.30 -1.73 7.00
C ALA A 118 -2.78 -1.31 5.61
N CYS A 119 -3.36 -0.23 5.07
CA CYS A 119 -2.91 0.40 3.83
C CYS A 119 -2.51 1.85 4.10
N ILE A 120 -1.29 2.23 3.70
CA ILE A 120 -0.73 3.57 3.87
C ILE A 120 -0.48 4.17 2.50
N TYR A 121 -0.93 5.42 2.31
CA TYR A 121 -0.87 6.10 1.03
C TYR A 121 -0.06 7.40 1.15
N PHE A 122 1.13 7.41 0.59
CA PHE A 122 1.91 8.62 0.34
C PHE A 122 1.38 9.37 -0.88
N PRO A 123 1.75 10.65 -1.04
CA PRO A 123 1.46 11.39 -2.26
C PRO A 123 1.83 10.61 -3.52
N GLY A 124 0.89 10.53 -4.47
CA GLY A 124 1.08 9.73 -5.66
C GLY A 124 0.14 10.08 -6.81
N GLY A 125 0.31 9.40 -7.92
CA GLY A 125 -0.47 9.61 -9.13
C GLY A 125 -1.64 8.63 -9.26
N TYR A 126 -2.05 8.38 -10.51
CA TYR A 126 -3.21 7.52 -10.81
C TYR A 126 -3.12 6.11 -10.21
N GLY A 127 -1.94 5.48 -10.22
CA GLY A 127 -1.79 4.14 -9.63
C GLY A 127 -2.04 4.13 -8.12
N THR A 128 -1.62 5.19 -7.41
CA THR A 128 -1.87 5.32 -5.97
C THR A 128 -3.34 5.60 -5.69
N ALA A 129 -3.97 6.48 -6.48
CA ALA A 129 -5.39 6.79 -6.36
C ALA A 129 -6.28 5.58 -6.72
N ASP A 130 -5.92 4.81 -7.73
CA ASP A 130 -6.62 3.60 -8.16
C ASP A 130 -6.68 2.55 -7.04
N GLU A 131 -5.54 2.29 -6.37
CA GLU A 131 -5.50 1.37 -5.22
C GLU A 131 -6.30 1.89 -4.03
N LEU A 132 -6.26 3.21 -3.75
CA LEU A 132 -7.05 3.83 -2.69
C LEU A 132 -8.55 3.66 -2.94
N MET A 133 -9.01 3.99 -4.15
CA MET A 133 -10.44 3.89 -4.51
C MET A 133 -10.92 2.44 -4.52
N GLU A 134 -10.08 1.49 -4.92
CA GLU A 134 -10.43 0.07 -4.85
C GLU A 134 -10.62 -0.39 -3.41
N VAL A 135 -9.67 -0.09 -2.51
CA VAL A 135 -9.77 -0.49 -1.10
C VAL A 135 -11.00 0.13 -0.45
N LEU A 136 -11.26 1.42 -0.67
CA LEU A 136 -12.46 2.09 -0.18
C LEU A 136 -13.74 1.41 -0.69
N THR A 137 -13.79 1.07 -1.97
CA THR A 137 -14.95 0.38 -2.59
C THR A 137 -15.14 -1.01 -1.99
N LEU A 138 -14.06 -1.79 -1.81
CA LEU A 138 -14.14 -3.13 -1.24
C LEU A 138 -14.60 -3.10 0.23
N MET A 139 -14.18 -2.12 1.01
CA MET A 139 -14.63 -1.94 2.40
C MET A 139 -16.08 -1.47 2.45
N GLN A 140 -16.45 -0.47 1.66
CA GLN A 140 -17.83 0.02 1.55
C GLN A 140 -18.83 -1.10 1.18
N THR A 141 -18.41 -2.00 0.30
CA THR A 141 -19.27 -3.09 -0.19
C THR A 141 -19.16 -4.37 0.63
N HIS A 142 -18.43 -4.35 1.76
CA HIS A 142 -18.16 -5.49 2.63
C HIS A 142 -17.52 -6.69 1.90
N LYS A 143 -16.73 -6.42 0.85
CA LYS A 143 -15.95 -7.44 0.12
C LYS A 143 -14.59 -7.70 0.76
N MET A 144 -14.17 -6.82 1.67
CA MET A 144 -13.05 -7.03 2.58
C MET A 144 -13.42 -6.54 3.99
N LYS A 145 -12.70 -7.03 4.99
CA LYS A 145 -12.81 -6.50 6.37
C LYS A 145 -12.30 -5.05 6.40
N GLN A 146 -12.78 -4.28 7.37
CA GLN A 146 -12.23 -2.96 7.63
C GLN A 146 -10.81 -3.08 8.16
N ILE A 147 -9.91 -2.29 7.59
CA ILE A 147 -8.51 -2.13 7.99
C ILE A 147 -8.20 -0.64 8.02
N PRO A 148 -7.17 -0.19 8.75
CA PRO A 148 -6.72 1.20 8.71
C PRO A 148 -6.35 1.63 7.29
N ILE A 149 -6.92 2.77 6.84
CA ILE A 149 -6.55 3.48 5.61
C ILE A 149 -5.95 4.80 6.00
N ILE A 150 -4.64 4.94 5.84
CA ILE A 150 -3.89 6.07 6.34
C ILE A 150 -3.32 6.87 5.16
N LEU A 151 -3.68 8.15 5.09
CA LEU A 151 -3.18 9.10 4.09
C LEU A 151 -2.08 9.95 4.73
N TYR A 152 -0.85 9.81 4.27
CA TYR A 152 0.27 10.62 4.73
C TYR A 152 0.41 11.89 3.90
N GLY A 153 0.50 13.05 4.58
CA GLY A 153 0.66 14.36 3.96
C GLY A 153 -0.66 15.07 3.69
N SER A 154 -1.25 15.67 4.73
CA SER A 154 -2.56 16.34 4.71
C SER A 154 -2.70 17.37 3.60
N SER A 155 -1.64 18.16 3.33
CA SER A 155 -1.63 19.17 2.29
C SER A 155 -1.89 18.62 0.89
N PHE A 156 -1.33 17.44 0.57
CA PHE A 156 -1.53 16.79 -0.72
C PHE A 156 -2.96 16.24 -0.86
N TRP A 157 -3.45 15.59 0.17
CA TRP A 157 -4.75 14.91 0.14
C TRP A 157 -5.96 15.83 0.29
N LYS A 158 -5.75 17.09 0.67
CA LYS A 158 -6.82 18.08 0.92
C LYS A 158 -7.85 18.15 -0.21
N SER A 159 -7.42 18.22 -1.46
CA SER A 159 -8.33 18.33 -2.61
C SER A 159 -9.16 17.07 -2.83
N LEU A 160 -8.59 15.89 -2.56
CA LEU A 160 -9.31 14.63 -2.62
C LEU A 160 -10.36 14.55 -1.51
N LEU A 161 -10.01 14.95 -0.30
CA LEU A 161 -10.92 14.95 0.84
C LEU A 161 -12.11 15.87 0.59
N LEU A 162 -11.88 17.08 0.09
CA LEU A 162 -12.94 18.02 -0.32
C LEU A 162 -13.86 17.43 -1.39
N TRP A 163 -13.30 16.69 -2.35
CA TRP A 163 -14.11 15.99 -3.34
C TRP A 163 -14.95 14.87 -2.71
N ILE A 164 -14.39 14.07 -1.80
CA ILE A 164 -15.14 13.00 -1.12
C ILE A 164 -16.23 13.60 -0.22
N GLU A 165 -15.99 14.74 0.47
CA GLU A 165 -17.00 15.46 1.23
C GLU A 165 -18.21 15.86 0.36
N GLN A 166 -17.98 16.32 -0.88
CA GLN A 166 -19.05 16.57 -1.84
C GLN A 166 -19.85 15.30 -2.19
N LEU A 167 -19.19 14.13 -2.25
CA LEU A 167 -19.86 12.85 -2.46
C LEU A 167 -20.77 12.49 -1.26
N VAL A 168 -20.33 12.80 -0.05
CA VAL A 168 -21.11 12.62 1.17
C VAL A 168 -22.31 13.56 1.19
N GLU A 169 -22.12 14.84 0.91
CA GLU A 169 -23.21 15.82 0.82
C GLU A 169 -24.31 15.43 -0.18
N LYS A 170 -23.89 14.82 -1.31
CA LYS A 170 -24.81 14.31 -2.35
C LYS A 170 -25.32 12.91 -2.08
N SER A 171 -24.98 12.30 -0.95
CA SER A 171 -25.36 10.93 -0.58
C SER A 171 -24.87 9.84 -1.55
N TYR A 172 -23.77 10.10 -2.29
CA TYR A 172 -23.10 9.09 -3.12
C TYR A 172 -22.20 8.18 -2.29
N VAL A 173 -21.71 8.69 -1.14
CA VAL A 173 -20.93 7.98 -0.13
C VAL A 173 -21.54 8.29 1.23
N SER A 174 -21.62 7.32 2.14
CA SER A 174 -22.07 7.57 3.51
C SER A 174 -20.97 8.24 4.34
N LYS A 175 -21.38 9.00 5.37
CA LYS A 175 -20.44 9.61 6.31
C LYS A 175 -19.54 8.56 6.99
N GLU A 176 -20.12 7.43 7.35
CA GLU A 176 -19.39 6.30 7.95
C GLU A 176 -18.24 5.81 7.07
N HIS A 177 -18.42 5.77 5.74
CA HIS A 177 -17.35 5.38 4.81
C HIS A 177 -16.29 6.47 4.63
N TYR A 178 -16.64 7.74 4.77
CA TYR A 178 -15.66 8.83 4.81
C TYR A 178 -14.76 8.74 6.07
N GLU A 179 -15.35 8.37 7.20
CA GLU A 179 -14.64 8.21 8.48
C GLU A 179 -13.64 7.03 8.51
N LEU A 180 -13.60 6.19 7.48
CA LEU A 180 -12.56 5.16 7.30
C LEU A 180 -11.18 5.75 6.97
N LEU A 181 -11.14 6.99 6.48
CA LEU A 181 -9.89 7.66 6.11
C LEU A 181 -9.27 8.34 7.33
N THR A 182 -8.04 8.00 7.64
CA THR A 182 -7.22 8.71 8.64
C THR A 182 -6.13 9.49 7.93
N VAL A 183 -6.02 10.79 8.21
CA VAL A 183 -5.01 11.67 7.61
C VAL A 183 -4.01 12.09 8.66
N VAL A 184 -2.73 11.91 8.37
CA VAL A 184 -1.63 12.20 9.31
C VAL A 184 -0.45 12.87 8.61
N ASP A 185 0.35 13.59 9.39
CA ASP A 185 1.57 14.26 8.93
C ASP A 185 2.83 13.78 9.70
N SER A 186 2.70 12.70 10.48
CA SER A 186 3.79 12.13 11.27
C SER A 186 3.94 10.63 11.05
N ILE A 187 5.18 10.17 10.89
CA ILE A 187 5.50 8.74 10.78
C ILE A 187 5.18 8.00 12.08
N ASP A 188 5.49 8.60 13.22
CA ASP A 188 5.21 7.99 14.53
C ASP A 188 3.70 7.77 14.73
N GLU A 189 2.87 8.72 14.26
CA GLU A 189 1.41 8.56 14.31
C GLU A 189 0.93 7.39 13.48
N ILE A 190 1.52 7.16 12.29
CA ILE A 190 1.20 5.98 11.46
C ILE A 190 1.52 4.70 12.22
N VAL A 191 2.73 4.61 12.79
CA VAL A 191 3.18 3.41 13.52
C VAL A 191 2.25 3.13 14.70
N ASN A 192 1.91 4.15 15.49
CA ASN A 192 0.99 4.03 16.62
C ASN A 192 -0.41 3.53 16.20
N ILE A 193 -0.94 4.00 15.05
CA ILE A 193 -2.22 3.52 14.52
C ILE A 193 -2.10 2.04 14.13
N VAL A 194 -1.04 1.67 13.43
CA VAL A 194 -0.81 0.29 12.99
C VAL A 194 -0.68 -0.66 14.19
N GLU A 195 0.09 -0.29 15.21
CA GLU A 195 0.26 -1.08 16.43
C GLU A 195 -1.04 -1.28 17.21
N ARG A 196 -1.89 -0.26 17.26
CA ARG A 196 -3.19 -0.34 17.92
C ARG A 196 -4.19 -1.23 17.19
N GLU A 197 -4.21 -1.17 15.85
CA GLU A 197 -5.23 -1.82 15.03
C GLU A 197 -4.82 -3.22 14.54
N ILE A 198 -3.52 -3.51 14.49
CA ILE A 198 -2.98 -4.81 14.10
C ILE A 198 -2.25 -5.41 15.30
N CYS A 199 -2.93 -6.26 16.06
CA CYS A 199 -2.28 -7.02 17.15
C CYS A 199 -1.28 -8.03 16.55
N LEU A 200 -0.04 -8.00 17.04
CA LEU A 200 1.02 -8.96 16.72
C LEU A 200 0.78 -10.32 17.39
#